data_1a2c3a9f0f9c8b3fa5d318d1815e7ac7
#
_entry.id   1a2c3a9f0f9c8b3fa5d318d1815e7ac7
#
_cell.length_a   1.000
_cell.length_b   1.000
_cell.length_c   1.000
_cell.angle_alpha   90.00
_cell.angle_beta   90.00
_cell.angle_gamma   90.00
#
_symmetry.space_group_name_H-M   'P 1'
#
loop_
_entity.id
_entity.type
_entity.pdbx_description
1 polymer ?
#
loop_
_entity_poly.entity_id
_entity_poly.type
_entity_poly.pdbx_seq_one_letter_code
_entity_poly.pdbx_strand_id
1 'polypeptide(L)'
;MELNQSTLRGILAQITSVDEKFIVPKQGNWWNPQENLNQPDTWCAYLIRSNTPRTAPFYVKGANGNQAAVEKIATIDLQFVGQQAEELAQTVAFWNLRTDVNEALKQVQGSILYSDKEAQVSNFYQQGSNNVLAWNTTIKVLWFHLLDTNQGLFPNMELNGYIKN
;
A
#
# COMPACT_ATOMS: atom_id res chain seq x y z
N MET A 1 -11.43 6.31 1.92
CA MET A 1 -11.07 4.98 2.49
C MET A 1 -9.66 5.11 3.04
N GLU A 2 -9.33 4.44 4.11
CA GLU A 2 -8.01 4.55 4.75
C GLU A 2 -7.05 3.49 4.18
N LEU A 3 -5.76 3.83 4.03
CA LEU A 3 -4.73 2.87 3.65
C LEU A 3 -4.36 2.00 4.87
N ASN A 4 -5.11 0.96 5.07
CA ASN A 4 -4.84 -0.09 6.05
C ASN A 4 -4.48 -1.42 5.35
N GLN A 5 -4.19 -2.46 6.13
CA GLN A 5 -3.80 -3.76 5.56
C GLN A 5 -4.86 -4.37 4.64
N SER A 6 -6.14 -4.29 5.02
CA SER A 6 -7.23 -4.85 4.20
C SER A 6 -7.37 -4.10 2.88
N THR A 7 -7.38 -2.77 2.93
CA THR A 7 -7.46 -1.93 1.72
C THR A 7 -6.26 -2.15 0.80
N LEU A 8 -5.05 -2.20 1.36
CA LEU A 8 -3.84 -2.43 0.59
C LEU A 8 -3.87 -3.81 -0.09
N ARG A 9 -4.35 -4.84 0.60
CA ARG A 9 -4.50 -6.18 0.02
C ARG A 9 -5.41 -6.18 -1.21
N GLY A 10 -6.58 -5.55 -1.11
CA GLY A 10 -7.51 -5.42 -2.23
C GLY A 10 -6.90 -4.63 -3.41
N ILE A 11 -6.20 -3.53 -3.13
CA ILE A 11 -5.50 -2.74 -4.16
C ILE A 11 -4.42 -3.59 -4.85
N LEU A 12 -3.60 -4.31 -4.08
CA LEU A 12 -2.55 -5.17 -4.63
C LEU A 12 -3.15 -6.29 -5.50
N ALA A 13 -4.29 -6.89 -5.10
CA ALA A 13 -4.97 -7.89 -5.90
C ALA A 13 -5.38 -7.34 -7.29
N GLN A 14 -5.92 -6.13 -7.32
CA GLN A 14 -6.29 -5.47 -8.58
C GLN A 14 -5.08 -5.18 -9.48
N ILE A 15 -3.97 -4.73 -8.89
CA ILE A 15 -2.77 -4.33 -9.64
C ILE A 15 -1.99 -5.54 -10.17
N THR A 16 -1.89 -6.59 -9.38
CA THR A 16 -1.05 -7.77 -9.70
C THR A 16 -1.81 -8.88 -10.38
N SER A 17 -3.13 -8.83 -10.37
CA SER A 17 -4.02 -9.94 -10.78
C SER A 17 -3.82 -11.23 -9.97
N VAL A 18 -3.13 -11.16 -8.84
CA VAL A 18 -3.03 -12.25 -7.88
C VAL A 18 -4.30 -12.28 -7.05
N ASP A 19 -4.89 -13.46 -6.85
CA ASP A 19 -6.10 -13.62 -6.01
C ASP A 19 -5.83 -13.06 -4.60
N GLU A 20 -6.76 -12.27 -4.09
CA GLU A 20 -6.61 -11.56 -2.80
C GLU A 20 -6.26 -12.48 -1.63
N LYS A 21 -6.71 -13.73 -1.64
CA LYS A 21 -6.37 -14.73 -0.62
C LYS A 21 -4.88 -15.10 -0.59
N PHE A 22 -4.16 -14.86 -1.70
CA PHE A 22 -2.72 -15.10 -1.84
C PHE A 22 -1.88 -13.82 -1.70
N ILE A 23 -2.51 -12.71 -1.30
CA ILE A 23 -1.83 -11.48 -0.92
C ILE A 23 -1.89 -11.35 0.59
N VAL A 24 -0.75 -11.53 1.24
CA VAL A 24 -0.68 -11.73 2.69
C VAL A 24 0.24 -10.72 3.37
N PRO A 25 -0.09 -10.29 4.60
CA PRO A 25 0.82 -9.47 5.37
C PRO A 25 2.06 -10.28 5.76
N LYS A 26 3.23 -9.69 5.59
CA LYS A 26 4.49 -10.25 6.06
C LYS A 26 4.58 -10.07 7.57
N GLN A 27 4.17 -11.05 8.32
CA GLN A 27 4.28 -11.06 9.79
C GLN A 27 5.43 -11.96 10.20
N GLY A 28 6.46 -11.39 10.86
CA GLY A 28 7.53 -12.09 11.57
C GLY A 28 8.20 -13.22 10.78
N ASN A 29 7.93 -14.41 11.16
CA ASN A 29 8.44 -15.61 10.51
C ASN A 29 7.41 -16.12 9.49
N TRP A 30 7.58 -15.75 8.22
CA TRP A 30 7.07 -16.43 7.04
C TRP A 30 5.65 -17.02 7.14
N TRP A 31 4.71 -16.40 6.48
CA TRP A 31 3.45 -17.04 6.19
C TRP A 31 3.73 -18.32 5.39
N ASN A 32 3.46 -19.44 6.01
CA ASN A 32 3.39 -20.71 5.33
C ASN A 32 1.94 -20.86 4.84
N PRO A 33 1.66 -20.90 3.53
CA PRO A 33 0.32 -21.21 3.06
C PRO A 33 -0.07 -22.50 3.74
N GLN A 34 -1.20 -22.47 4.47
CA GLN A 34 -1.67 -23.65 5.18
C GLN A 34 -1.67 -24.82 4.22
N GLU A 35 -1.20 -25.96 4.67
CA GLU A 35 -0.96 -27.17 3.88
C GLU A 35 -2.14 -27.66 3.04
N ASN A 36 -3.35 -27.10 3.28
CA ASN A 36 -4.60 -27.44 2.61
C ASN A 36 -5.04 -26.51 1.49
N LEU A 37 -4.33 -25.42 1.23
CA LEU A 37 -4.59 -24.58 0.06
C LEU A 37 -3.72 -25.09 -1.08
N ASN A 38 -4.32 -25.41 -2.23
CA ASN A 38 -3.56 -25.55 -3.47
C ASN A 38 -2.64 -24.37 -3.58
N GLN A 39 -1.33 -24.61 -3.56
CA GLN A 39 -0.34 -23.55 -3.61
C GLN A 39 -0.53 -22.78 -4.90
N PRO A 40 -0.67 -21.45 -4.85
CA PRO A 40 -0.80 -20.67 -6.06
C PRO A 40 0.54 -20.67 -6.82
N ASP A 41 0.45 -20.55 -8.14
CA ASP A 41 1.66 -20.41 -8.98
C ASP A 41 2.45 -19.15 -8.62
N THR A 42 1.77 -18.14 -8.09
CA THR A 42 2.39 -16.88 -7.63
C THR A 42 1.60 -16.30 -6.47
N TRP A 43 2.31 -15.77 -5.48
CA TRP A 43 1.72 -15.05 -4.35
C TRP A 43 2.56 -13.84 -3.95
N CYS A 44 1.97 -12.93 -3.19
CA CYS A 44 2.61 -11.70 -2.75
C CYS A 44 2.53 -11.54 -1.23
N ALA A 45 3.66 -11.28 -0.60
CA ALA A 45 3.70 -10.79 0.77
C ALA A 45 3.97 -9.28 0.78
N TYR A 46 3.34 -8.55 1.68
CA TYR A 46 3.56 -7.12 1.84
C TYR A 46 3.79 -6.74 3.29
N LEU A 47 4.56 -5.68 3.50
CA LEU A 47 4.80 -5.08 4.81
C LEU A 47 4.70 -3.57 4.70
N ILE A 48 3.79 -2.96 5.44
CA ILE A 48 3.79 -1.51 5.64
C ILE A 48 4.87 -1.22 6.70
N ARG A 49 6.06 -0.81 6.24
CA ARG A 49 7.21 -0.54 7.11
C ARG A 49 7.03 0.75 7.89
N SER A 50 6.46 1.75 7.25
CA SER A 50 6.18 3.04 7.87
C SER A 50 4.93 3.67 7.24
N ASN A 51 4.25 4.48 8.03
CA ASN A 51 3.10 5.26 7.60
C ASN A 51 3.11 6.58 8.37
N THR A 52 3.93 7.52 7.90
CA THR A 52 4.26 8.75 8.62
C THR A 52 3.56 9.96 8.03
N PRO A 53 3.08 10.90 8.87
CA PRO A 53 2.62 12.19 8.40
C PRO A 53 3.73 12.94 7.67
N ARG A 54 3.41 13.53 6.55
CA ARG A 54 4.30 14.41 5.78
C ARG A 54 4.04 15.88 6.07
N THR A 55 2.77 16.22 6.31
CA THR A 55 2.34 17.60 6.55
C THR A 55 1.67 17.72 7.91
N ALA A 56 1.57 18.95 8.41
CA ALA A 56 0.60 19.29 9.45
C ALA A 56 -0.82 19.06 8.91
N PRO A 57 -1.82 18.83 9.79
CA PRO A 57 -3.21 18.75 9.38
C PRO A 57 -3.64 20.01 8.63
N PHE A 58 -4.43 19.84 7.58
CA PHE A 58 -4.99 20.90 6.76
C PHE A 58 -6.46 20.58 6.41
N TYR A 59 -7.19 21.56 5.91
CA TYR A 59 -8.58 21.36 5.53
C TYR A 59 -8.70 21.06 4.05
N VAL A 60 -9.48 20.04 3.72
CA VAL A 60 -9.92 19.73 2.35
C VAL A 60 -11.42 19.94 2.23
N LYS A 61 -11.86 20.39 1.06
CA LYS A 61 -13.27 20.53 0.77
C LYS A 61 -13.86 19.15 0.49
N GLY A 62 -14.69 18.65 1.40
CA GLY A 62 -15.44 17.41 1.24
C GLY A 62 -16.87 17.67 0.74
N ALA A 63 -17.61 16.60 0.46
CA ALA A 63 -19.00 16.69 0.02
C ALA A 63 -19.92 17.35 1.07
N ASN A 64 -19.62 17.15 2.36
CA ASN A 64 -20.41 17.65 3.49
C ASN A 64 -19.74 18.82 4.23
N GLY A 65 -18.83 19.55 3.58
CA GLY A 65 -18.09 20.66 4.18
C GLY A 65 -16.59 20.40 4.25
N ASN A 66 -15.88 21.26 4.99
CA ASN A 66 -14.45 21.14 5.16
C ASN A 66 -14.14 19.97 6.12
N GLN A 67 -13.24 19.08 5.72
CA GLN A 67 -12.74 17.99 6.52
C GLN A 67 -11.25 18.20 6.81
N ALA A 68 -10.84 17.91 8.04
CA ALA A 68 -9.42 17.91 8.36
C ALA A 68 -8.76 16.68 7.73
N ALA A 69 -7.60 16.87 7.15
CA ALA A 69 -6.82 15.82 6.51
C ALA A 69 -5.34 15.96 6.86
N VAL A 70 -4.63 14.88 6.78
CA VAL A 70 -3.16 14.86 6.84
C VAL A 70 -2.62 14.04 5.69
N GLU A 71 -1.61 14.58 5.02
CA GLU A 71 -0.89 13.85 4.00
C GLU A 71 0.10 12.87 4.67
N LYS A 72 0.05 11.61 4.28
CA LYS A 72 0.92 10.56 4.81
C LYS A 72 1.71 9.90 3.70
N ILE A 73 2.90 9.42 4.05
CA ILE A 73 3.70 8.56 3.19
C ILE A 73 3.79 7.18 3.84
N ALA A 74 3.35 6.18 3.11
CA ALA A 74 3.54 4.78 3.46
C ALA A 74 4.72 4.21 2.67
N THR A 75 5.67 3.59 3.35
CA THR A 75 6.71 2.75 2.73
C THR A 75 6.26 1.31 2.82
N ILE A 76 6.12 0.65 1.68
CA ILE A 76 5.56 -0.68 1.58
C ILE A 76 6.58 -1.57 0.89
N ASP A 77 7.04 -2.59 1.60
CA ASP A 77 7.85 -3.66 1.01
C ASP A 77 6.94 -4.71 0.41
N LEU A 78 7.24 -5.12 -0.80
CA LEU A 78 6.57 -6.17 -1.53
C LEU A 78 7.53 -7.32 -1.77
N GLN A 79 7.07 -8.54 -1.60
CA GLN A 79 7.80 -9.75 -1.92
C GLN A 79 6.91 -10.64 -2.78
N PHE A 80 7.37 -10.94 -3.97
CA PHE A 80 6.69 -11.84 -4.89
C PHE A 80 7.40 -13.18 -4.89
N VAL A 81 6.62 -14.26 -4.91
CA VAL A 81 7.13 -15.64 -4.93
C VAL A 81 6.34 -16.44 -5.95
N GLY A 82 7.03 -17.24 -6.76
CA GLY A 82 6.41 -18.10 -7.76
C GLY A 82 6.79 -17.78 -9.20
N GLN A 83 6.06 -18.33 -10.16
CA GLN A 83 6.45 -18.29 -11.56
C GLN A 83 6.47 -16.88 -12.17
N GLN A 84 5.53 -16.02 -11.77
CA GLN A 84 5.44 -14.64 -12.27
C GLN A 84 6.12 -13.62 -11.35
N ALA A 85 6.83 -14.09 -10.32
CA ALA A 85 7.36 -13.23 -9.27
C ALA A 85 8.36 -12.20 -9.79
N GLU A 86 9.25 -12.62 -10.69
CA GLU A 86 10.24 -11.74 -11.32
C GLU A 86 9.57 -10.64 -12.14
N GLU A 87 8.66 -11.00 -13.02
CA GLU A 87 7.93 -10.07 -13.88
C GLU A 87 7.15 -9.05 -13.04
N LEU A 88 6.39 -9.52 -12.05
CA LEU A 88 5.64 -8.65 -11.15
C LEU A 88 6.56 -7.69 -10.39
N ALA A 89 7.68 -8.17 -9.86
CA ALA A 89 8.62 -7.33 -9.13
C ALA A 89 9.28 -6.28 -10.03
N GLN A 90 9.63 -6.64 -11.27
CA GLN A 90 10.23 -5.72 -12.23
C GLN A 90 9.22 -4.65 -12.70
N THR A 91 7.94 -5.03 -12.87
CA THR A 91 6.91 -4.06 -13.31
C THR A 91 6.57 -3.02 -12.27
N VAL A 92 6.90 -3.24 -10.99
CA VAL A 92 6.66 -2.26 -9.89
C VAL A 92 7.34 -0.92 -10.18
N ALA A 93 8.51 -0.92 -10.82
CA ALA A 93 9.22 0.30 -11.19
C ALA A 93 8.40 1.23 -12.12
N PHE A 94 7.43 0.68 -12.83
CA PHE A 94 6.59 1.39 -13.80
C PHE A 94 5.16 1.61 -13.31
N TRP A 95 4.82 1.22 -12.08
CA TRP A 95 3.45 1.32 -11.56
C TRP A 95 2.92 2.75 -11.54
N ASN A 96 3.76 3.74 -11.33
CA ASN A 96 3.38 5.15 -11.37
C ASN A 96 2.89 5.62 -12.76
N LEU A 97 3.25 4.89 -13.82
CA LEU A 97 2.84 5.19 -15.20
C LEU A 97 1.59 4.42 -15.62
N ARG A 98 1.16 3.43 -14.85
CA ARG A 98 0.02 2.59 -15.18
C ARG A 98 -1.30 3.23 -14.75
N THR A 99 -2.25 3.31 -15.66
CA THR A 99 -3.58 3.89 -15.40
C THR A 99 -4.36 3.06 -14.39
N ASP A 100 -4.32 1.73 -14.50
CA ASP A 100 -5.00 0.81 -13.60
C ASP A 100 -4.48 0.93 -12.15
N VAL A 101 -3.18 1.10 -11.97
CA VAL A 101 -2.58 1.34 -10.65
C VAL A 101 -3.07 2.67 -10.06
N ASN A 102 -3.07 3.72 -10.87
CA ASN A 102 -3.54 5.03 -10.44
C ASN A 102 -5.03 5.01 -10.08
N GLU A 103 -5.84 4.26 -10.83
CA GLU A 103 -7.27 4.09 -10.52
C GLU A 103 -7.49 3.29 -9.24
N ALA A 104 -6.74 2.22 -9.01
CA ALA A 104 -6.81 1.47 -7.77
C ALA A 104 -6.45 2.33 -6.55
N LEU A 105 -5.40 3.17 -6.66
CA LEU A 105 -4.97 4.05 -5.59
C LEU A 105 -5.93 5.21 -5.32
N LYS A 106 -6.77 5.60 -6.26
CA LYS A 106 -7.83 6.61 -6.03
C LYS A 106 -8.77 6.22 -4.89
N GLN A 107 -8.94 4.92 -4.62
CA GLN A 107 -9.76 4.45 -3.51
C GLN A 107 -9.29 4.97 -2.15
N VAL A 108 -7.99 5.25 -2.02
CA VAL A 108 -7.38 5.83 -0.82
C VAL A 108 -6.91 7.27 -1.06
N GLN A 109 -7.32 7.89 -2.16
CA GLN A 109 -6.83 9.20 -2.58
C GLN A 109 -5.29 9.25 -2.61
N GLY A 110 -4.70 8.16 -3.10
CA GLY A 110 -3.27 7.92 -3.08
C GLY A 110 -2.63 7.98 -4.47
N SER A 111 -1.31 8.05 -4.46
CA SER A 111 -0.47 7.95 -5.64
C SER A 111 0.87 7.33 -5.30
N ILE A 112 1.50 6.68 -6.27
CA ILE A 112 2.89 6.22 -6.11
C ILE A 112 3.80 7.45 -6.12
N LEU A 113 4.49 7.67 -5.01
CA LEU A 113 5.51 8.71 -4.91
C LEU A 113 6.86 8.23 -5.44
N TYR A 114 7.19 6.98 -5.15
CA TYR A 114 8.45 6.37 -5.53
C TYR A 114 8.28 4.85 -5.56
N SER A 115 8.96 4.19 -6.48
CA SER A 115 9.14 2.74 -6.51
C SER A 115 10.59 2.40 -6.82
N ASP A 116 11.06 1.28 -6.31
CA ASP A 116 12.40 0.80 -6.63
C ASP A 116 12.49 0.53 -8.14
N LYS A 117 13.60 0.94 -8.74
CA LYS A 117 13.84 0.75 -10.17
C LYS A 117 14.27 -0.68 -10.48
N GLU A 118 14.82 -1.36 -9.49
CA GLU A 118 15.33 -2.71 -9.64
C GLU A 118 14.74 -3.60 -8.56
N ALA A 119 14.13 -4.69 -9.00
CA ALA A 119 13.72 -5.75 -8.12
C ALA A 119 14.95 -6.55 -7.67
N GLN A 120 15.01 -6.85 -6.39
CA GLN A 120 16.14 -7.59 -5.83
C GLN A 120 15.71 -9.02 -5.53
N VAL A 121 16.51 -9.97 -5.97
CA VAL A 121 16.37 -11.37 -5.53
C VAL A 121 16.62 -11.40 -4.03
N SER A 122 15.65 -11.89 -3.30
CA SER A 122 15.81 -12.17 -1.87
C SER A 122 16.14 -13.64 -1.66
N ASN A 123 16.02 -14.10 -0.45
CA ASN A 123 16.27 -15.48 -0.10
C ASN A 123 15.39 -16.46 -0.89
N PHE A 124 15.86 -17.67 -1.05
CA PHE A 124 15.03 -18.77 -1.53
C PHE A 124 13.87 -19.01 -0.55
N TYR A 125 12.70 -19.13 -1.10
CA TYR A 125 11.54 -19.59 -0.37
C TYR A 125 11.37 -21.08 -0.62
N GLN A 126 11.28 -21.87 0.45
CA GLN A 126 11.07 -23.30 0.32
C GLN A 126 9.56 -23.57 0.14
N GLN A 127 9.19 -24.01 -1.04
CA GLN A 127 7.82 -24.40 -1.37
C GLN A 127 7.79 -25.94 -1.51
N GLY A 128 7.39 -26.62 -0.43
CA GLY A 128 7.47 -28.07 -0.38
C GLY A 128 8.93 -28.56 -0.47
N SER A 129 9.24 -29.38 -1.47
CA SER A 129 10.59 -29.86 -1.77
C SER A 129 11.40 -28.93 -2.68
N ASN A 130 10.77 -27.89 -3.23
CA ASN A 130 11.40 -26.99 -4.20
C ASN A 130 11.79 -25.66 -3.56
N ASN A 131 12.96 -25.16 -3.90
CA ASN A 131 13.38 -23.81 -3.57
C ASN A 131 12.94 -22.86 -4.68
N VAL A 132 12.11 -21.90 -4.34
CA VAL A 132 11.61 -20.87 -5.26
C VAL A 132 12.25 -19.54 -4.91
N LEU A 133 12.69 -18.79 -5.92
CA LEU A 133 13.22 -17.45 -5.70
C LEU A 133 12.12 -16.50 -5.29
N ALA A 134 12.43 -15.67 -4.30
CA ALA A 134 11.58 -14.56 -3.91
C ALA A 134 12.20 -13.25 -4.44
N TRP A 135 11.36 -12.39 -4.97
CA TRP A 135 11.74 -11.10 -5.52
C TRP A 135 11.17 -9.98 -4.67
N ASN A 136 12.03 -9.11 -4.17
CA ASN A 136 11.66 -7.97 -3.32
C ASN A 136 11.71 -6.67 -4.09
N THR A 137 10.80 -5.79 -3.74
CA THR A 137 10.78 -4.41 -4.20
C THR A 137 10.10 -3.53 -3.15
N THR A 138 10.24 -2.23 -3.27
CA THR A 138 9.66 -1.27 -2.32
C THR A 138 8.93 -0.17 -3.08
N ILE A 139 7.77 0.21 -2.58
CA ILE A 139 7.03 1.39 -3.05
C ILE A 139 6.82 2.39 -1.92
N LYS A 140 6.78 3.67 -2.27
CA LYS A 140 6.29 4.73 -1.40
C LYS A 140 5.00 5.29 -1.95
N VAL A 141 3.95 5.21 -1.17
CA VAL A 141 2.61 5.69 -1.53
C VAL A 141 2.32 6.94 -0.72
N LEU A 142 2.02 8.02 -1.43
CA LEU A 142 1.45 9.22 -0.85
C LEU A 142 -0.07 9.03 -0.80
N TRP A 143 -0.71 9.33 0.32
CA TRP A 143 -2.14 9.23 0.47
C TRP A 143 -2.68 10.21 1.51
N PHE A 144 -3.99 10.52 1.43
CA PHE A 144 -4.65 11.42 2.35
C PHE A 144 -5.43 10.63 3.40
N HIS A 145 -5.11 10.90 4.65
CA HIS A 145 -5.86 10.41 5.80
C HIS A 145 -6.81 11.50 6.26
N LEU A 146 -8.12 11.25 6.16
CA LEU A 146 -9.14 12.13 6.68
C LEU A 146 -9.22 11.94 8.19
N LEU A 147 -9.09 13.03 8.92
CA LEU A 147 -9.21 13.00 10.38
C LEU A 147 -10.69 13.05 10.75
N ASP A 148 -11.08 12.16 11.66
CA ASP A 148 -12.42 12.22 12.24
C ASP A 148 -12.47 13.40 13.23
N THR A 149 -13.16 14.44 12.82
CA THR A 149 -13.35 15.66 13.64
C THR A 149 -14.19 15.41 14.89
N ASN A 150 -14.92 14.29 14.95
CA ASN A 150 -15.73 13.93 16.11
C ASN A 150 -14.91 13.37 17.29
N GLN A 151 -13.63 13.09 17.10
CA GLN A 151 -12.77 12.55 18.16
C GLN A 151 -12.19 13.61 19.10
N GLY A 152 -12.68 14.84 19.08
CA GLY A 152 -12.31 15.87 20.06
C GLY A 152 -10.85 16.33 20.01
N LEU A 153 -10.10 15.99 18.96
CA LEU A 153 -8.69 16.35 18.82
C LEU A 153 -8.45 17.86 18.58
N PHE A 154 -9.51 18.60 18.27
CA PHE A 154 -9.47 20.06 18.12
C PHE A 154 -10.68 20.70 18.79
N PRO A 155 -10.66 20.89 20.13
CA PRO A 155 -11.66 21.72 20.76
C PRO A 155 -11.44 23.16 20.28
N ASN A 156 -12.35 23.65 19.46
CA ASN A 156 -12.49 25.08 19.12
C ASN A 156 -11.21 25.77 18.60
N MET A 157 -10.66 25.31 17.47
CA MET A 157 -9.94 26.25 16.62
C MET A 157 -10.98 27.14 15.93
N GLU A 158 -11.38 28.22 16.57
CA GLU A 158 -11.93 29.37 15.88
C GLU A 158 -10.86 29.84 14.91
N LEU A 159 -11.06 29.54 13.62
CA LEU A 159 -10.34 30.20 12.55
C LEU A 159 -10.79 31.68 12.55
N ASN A 160 -10.18 32.48 13.41
CA ASN A 160 -10.22 33.92 13.27
C ASN A 160 -9.54 34.28 11.96
N GLY A 161 -10.36 34.41 10.92
CA GLY A 161 -9.95 34.67 9.57
C GLY A 161 -9.12 35.94 9.48
N TYR A 162 -7.91 35.79 9.04
CA TYR A 162 -7.23 36.85 8.34
C TYR A 162 -7.68 36.83 6.86
N ILE A 163 -8.90 37.26 6.60
CA ILE A 163 -9.24 37.89 5.32
C ILE A 163 -9.20 39.38 5.62
N LYS A 164 -8.08 40.00 5.42
CA LYS A 164 -8.04 41.45 5.18
C LYS A 164 -8.34 41.68 3.71
N ASN A 165 -9.44 42.42 3.50
CA ASN A 165 -9.81 43.04 2.24
C ASN A 165 -8.67 43.81 1.58
#